data_248fb09cd26bd846207a0a9d8e36b5ee
#
_entry.id   248fb09cd26bd846207a0a9d8e36b5ee
#
_cell.length_a   1.000
_cell.length_b   1.000
_cell.length_c   1.000
_cell.angle_alpha   90.00
_cell.angle_beta   90.00
_cell.angle_gamma   90.00
#
_symmetry.space_group_name_H-M   'P 1'
#
loop_
_entity.id
_entity.type
_entity.pdbx_description
1 polymer ?
#
loop_
_entity_poly.entity_id
_entity_poly.type
_entity_poly.pdbx_seq_one_letter_code
_entity_poly.pdbx_strand_id
1 'polypeptide(L)'
;MVGVDRNAELDAGRLRAAGVEVVLGAEDPALVEDVDLLVKSPGVPNEAPLVAAARRRGLTIWSEVELGSRLLPNPVVGVTGTNGKTTTSELLGAIFRAAERPVAVAGNVGRPLTGLDGALADEAWIVCELSSFQLEDVERFRPRIAVLLNLEPDHLDRHGTFERYRDAKLRIFENQGGGDVSVVPRGFGPVPGSARRAE
;
A
#
# COMPACT_ATOMS: atom_id res chain seq x y z
N MET A 1 -21.94 -1.83 -1.56
CA MET A 1 -20.61 -2.02 -0.94
C MET A 1 -20.78 -2.80 0.33
N VAL A 2 -19.95 -3.80 0.57
CA VAL A 2 -19.95 -4.60 1.81
C VAL A 2 -18.61 -4.41 2.51
N GLY A 3 -18.63 -4.07 3.80
CA GLY A 3 -17.46 -4.04 4.68
C GLY A 3 -17.44 -5.28 5.57
N VAL A 4 -16.29 -5.91 5.70
CA VAL A 4 -16.13 -7.15 6.49
C VAL A 4 -15.00 -6.97 7.50
N ASP A 5 -15.24 -7.34 8.75
CA ASP A 5 -14.21 -7.39 9.78
C ASP A 5 -14.44 -8.57 10.73
N ARG A 6 -13.34 -9.22 11.15
CA ARG A 6 -13.41 -10.33 12.13
C ARG A 6 -13.74 -9.87 13.54
N ASN A 7 -13.47 -8.60 13.85
CA ASN A 7 -13.80 -8.06 15.15
C ASN A 7 -15.31 -7.78 15.25
N ALA A 8 -16.03 -8.60 15.98
CA ALA A 8 -17.47 -8.45 16.19
C ALA A 8 -17.85 -7.18 17.00
N GLU A 9 -16.90 -6.61 17.73
CA GLU A 9 -17.12 -5.45 18.61
C GLU A 9 -16.76 -4.12 17.93
N LEU A 10 -16.34 -4.16 16.66
CA LEU A 10 -15.99 -2.94 15.91
C LEU A 10 -17.19 -2.01 15.78
N ASP A 11 -17.02 -0.73 16.14
CA ASP A 11 -18.05 0.28 15.86
C ASP A 11 -18.12 0.60 14.36
N ALA A 12 -19.14 0.08 13.72
CA ALA A 12 -19.42 0.29 12.31
C ALA A 12 -20.52 1.35 12.05
N GLY A 13 -20.91 2.13 13.06
CA GLY A 13 -22.02 3.08 12.97
C GLY A 13 -21.86 4.06 11.82
N ARG A 14 -20.67 4.62 11.61
CA ARG A 14 -20.40 5.56 10.51
C ARG A 14 -20.51 4.90 9.13
N LEU A 15 -20.05 3.66 8.97
CA LEU A 15 -20.13 2.93 7.70
C LEU A 15 -21.58 2.62 7.35
N ARG A 16 -22.36 2.15 8.33
CA ARG A 16 -23.79 1.88 8.14
C ARG A 16 -24.57 3.14 7.81
N ALA A 17 -24.26 4.26 8.48
CA ALA A 17 -24.88 5.56 8.17
C ALA A 17 -24.53 6.05 6.75
N ALA A 18 -23.39 5.67 6.21
CA ALA A 18 -22.99 5.94 4.83
C ALA A 18 -23.56 4.92 3.80
N GLY A 19 -24.45 4.02 4.22
CA GLY A 19 -25.10 3.04 3.34
C GLY A 19 -24.22 1.81 3.04
N VAL A 20 -23.16 1.58 3.81
CA VAL A 20 -22.33 0.37 3.67
C VAL A 20 -22.99 -0.77 4.47
N GLU A 21 -23.22 -1.89 3.83
CA GLU A 21 -23.53 -3.15 4.51
C GLU A 21 -22.29 -3.60 5.29
N VAL A 22 -22.44 -3.92 6.57
CA VAL A 22 -21.28 -4.31 7.41
C VAL A 22 -21.52 -5.63 8.09
N VAL A 23 -20.66 -6.59 7.78
CA VAL A 23 -20.59 -7.92 8.38
C VAL A 23 -19.42 -7.97 9.36
N LEU A 24 -19.72 -8.21 10.64
CA LEU A 24 -18.75 -8.29 11.72
C LEU A 24 -18.70 -9.68 12.31
N GLY A 25 -17.52 -10.10 12.79
CA GLY A 25 -17.30 -11.37 13.46
C GLY A 25 -17.24 -12.59 12.55
N ALA A 26 -17.33 -12.41 11.23
CA ALA A 26 -17.31 -13.50 10.26
C ALA A 26 -16.53 -13.13 8.99
N GLU A 27 -15.93 -14.13 8.36
CA GLU A 27 -15.29 -14.05 7.03
C GLU A 27 -15.97 -15.09 6.11
N ASP A 28 -17.23 -14.85 5.74
CA ASP A 28 -17.97 -15.76 4.88
C ASP A 28 -17.46 -15.66 3.44
N PRO A 29 -16.92 -16.76 2.84
CA PRO A 29 -16.49 -16.79 1.46
C PRO A 29 -17.60 -16.45 0.45
N ALA A 30 -18.87 -16.63 0.79
CA ALA A 30 -19.98 -16.29 -0.08
C ALA A 30 -20.11 -14.78 -0.35
N LEU A 31 -19.57 -13.94 0.53
CA LEU A 31 -19.62 -12.47 0.37
C LEU A 31 -18.85 -11.95 -0.86
N VAL A 32 -18.03 -12.79 -1.49
CA VAL A 32 -17.35 -12.41 -2.75
C VAL A 32 -18.13 -12.84 -4.02
N GLU A 33 -19.30 -13.46 -3.88
CA GLU A 33 -20.06 -13.96 -5.04
C GLU A 33 -20.61 -12.84 -5.92
N ASP A 34 -21.07 -11.76 -5.31
CA ASP A 34 -21.75 -10.64 -5.98
C ASP A 34 -20.93 -9.33 -5.95
N VAL A 35 -19.59 -9.44 -5.92
CA VAL A 35 -18.71 -8.28 -5.95
C VAL A 35 -17.71 -8.34 -7.10
N ASP A 36 -17.30 -7.18 -7.60
CA ASP A 36 -16.37 -7.04 -8.72
C ASP A 36 -14.93 -6.78 -8.25
N LEU A 37 -14.76 -6.33 -7.01
CA LEU A 37 -13.48 -5.91 -6.45
C LEU A 37 -13.42 -6.20 -4.96
N LEU A 38 -12.30 -6.73 -4.51
CA LEU A 38 -11.94 -6.83 -3.09
C LEU A 38 -10.84 -5.82 -2.76
N VAL A 39 -11.09 -4.91 -1.83
CA VAL A 39 -10.04 -4.07 -1.25
C VAL A 39 -9.61 -4.66 0.09
N LYS A 40 -8.34 -5.04 0.17
CA LYS A 40 -7.78 -5.77 1.30
C LYS A 40 -6.94 -4.86 2.21
N SER A 41 -7.22 -4.89 3.50
CA SER A 41 -6.32 -4.29 4.50
C SER A 41 -5.02 -5.09 4.63
N PRO A 42 -3.86 -4.45 4.90
CA PRO A 42 -2.56 -5.13 4.97
C PRO A 42 -2.48 -6.23 6.03
N GLY A 43 -3.25 -6.09 7.12
CA GLY A 43 -3.33 -7.07 8.19
C GLY A 43 -4.02 -8.38 7.82
N VAL A 44 -4.81 -8.40 6.73
CA VAL A 44 -5.53 -9.60 6.29
C VAL A 44 -4.61 -10.49 5.47
N PRO A 45 -4.37 -11.75 5.90
CA PRO A 45 -3.50 -12.67 5.17
C PRO A 45 -4.14 -13.15 3.86
N ASN A 46 -3.30 -13.56 2.92
CA ASN A 46 -3.75 -14.09 1.63
C ASN A 46 -4.53 -15.41 1.76
N GLU A 47 -4.30 -16.13 2.84
CA GLU A 47 -4.95 -17.40 3.21
C GLU A 47 -6.30 -17.20 3.91
N ALA A 48 -6.66 -15.95 4.26
CA ALA A 48 -7.96 -15.68 4.86
C ALA A 48 -9.09 -16.20 3.94
N PRO A 49 -10.12 -16.83 4.50
CA PRO A 49 -11.15 -17.53 3.72
C PRO A 49 -11.76 -16.69 2.59
N LEU A 50 -12.06 -15.44 2.90
CA LEU A 50 -12.64 -14.49 1.95
C LEU A 50 -11.64 -14.11 0.84
N VAL A 51 -10.37 -13.87 1.17
CA VAL A 51 -9.31 -13.53 0.19
C VAL A 51 -9.03 -14.75 -0.71
N ALA A 52 -8.93 -15.93 -0.12
CA ALA A 52 -8.73 -17.18 -0.87
C ALA A 52 -9.89 -17.46 -1.82
N ALA A 53 -11.15 -17.19 -1.42
CA ALA A 53 -12.31 -17.32 -2.27
C ALA A 53 -12.26 -16.31 -3.44
N ALA A 54 -11.93 -15.05 -3.17
CA ALA A 54 -11.76 -14.02 -4.20
C ALA A 54 -10.70 -14.43 -5.25
N ARG A 55 -9.55 -14.93 -4.80
CA ARG A 55 -8.48 -15.41 -5.70
C ARG A 55 -8.93 -16.60 -6.56
N ARG A 56 -9.64 -17.60 -5.98
CA ARG A 56 -10.17 -18.74 -6.74
C ARG A 56 -11.15 -18.31 -7.83
N ARG A 57 -11.91 -17.23 -7.60
CA ARG A 57 -12.83 -16.65 -8.60
C ARG A 57 -12.12 -15.77 -9.64
N GLY A 58 -10.83 -15.49 -9.48
CA GLY A 58 -10.14 -14.53 -10.34
C GLY A 58 -10.60 -13.08 -10.12
N LEU A 59 -11.18 -12.78 -8.94
CA LEU A 59 -11.61 -11.43 -8.58
C LEU A 59 -10.39 -10.51 -8.46
N THR A 60 -10.54 -9.28 -8.93
CA THR A 60 -9.51 -8.24 -8.71
C THR A 60 -9.38 -7.95 -7.21
N ILE A 61 -8.14 -7.99 -6.72
CA ILE A 61 -7.82 -7.67 -5.33
C ILE A 61 -6.85 -6.50 -5.31
N TRP A 62 -7.21 -5.44 -4.62
CA TRP A 62 -6.36 -4.27 -4.40
C TRP A 62 -5.98 -4.13 -2.93
N SER A 63 -4.79 -3.66 -2.68
CA SER A 63 -4.44 -3.11 -1.38
C SER A 63 -5.09 -1.74 -1.17
N GLU A 64 -5.15 -1.30 0.07
CA GLU A 64 -5.58 0.07 0.42
C GLU A 64 -4.75 1.13 -0.32
N VAL A 65 -3.44 0.88 -0.48
CA VAL A 65 -2.51 1.76 -1.20
C VAL A 65 -2.85 1.85 -2.69
N GLU A 66 -3.21 0.74 -3.33
CA GLU A 66 -3.65 0.74 -4.72
C GLU A 66 -4.92 1.58 -4.89
N LEU A 67 -5.91 1.39 -4.02
CA LEU A 67 -7.14 2.18 -4.05
C LEU A 67 -6.84 3.67 -3.82
N GLY A 68 -6.07 4.00 -2.78
CA GLY A 68 -5.71 5.38 -2.46
C GLY A 68 -4.99 6.08 -3.61
N SER A 69 -4.05 5.37 -4.27
CA SER A 69 -3.33 5.91 -5.42
C SER A 69 -4.20 6.19 -6.65
N ARG A 70 -5.32 5.50 -6.77
CA ARG A 70 -6.30 5.74 -7.86
C ARG A 70 -7.23 6.91 -7.58
N LEU A 71 -7.44 7.24 -6.31
CA LEU A 71 -8.25 8.38 -5.87
C LEU A 71 -7.46 9.69 -5.85
N LEU A 72 -6.14 9.62 -5.61
CA LEU A 72 -5.27 10.77 -5.40
C LEU A 72 -4.41 11.05 -6.64
N PRO A 73 -4.52 12.23 -7.26
CA PRO A 73 -3.67 12.62 -8.41
C PRO A 73 -2.25 13.05 -7.96
N ASN A 74 -2.02 13.19 -6.67
CA ASN A 74 -0.82 13.74 -6.07
C ASN A 74 0.43 12.89 -6.33
N PRO A 75 1.59 13.49 -6.57
CA PRO A 75 2.83 12.75 -6.73
C PRO A 75 3.26 12.07 -5.43
N VAL A 76 3.70 10.82 -5.51
CA VAL A 76 4.08 10.00 -4.37
C VAL A 76 5.59 9.77 -4.30
N VAL A 77 6.17 9.95 -3.12
CA VAL A 77 7.44 9.36 -2.70
C VAL A 77 7.12 8.10 -1.92
N GLY A 78 7.31 6.93 -2.52
CA GLY A 78 7.10 5.65 -1.85
C GLY A 78 8.38 5.21 -1.13
N VAL A 79 8.27 4.82 0.14
CA VAL A 79 9.40 4.38 0.96
C VAL A 79 9.15 2.96 1.47
N THR A 80 10.01 2.02 1.11
CA THR A 80 9.99 0.65 1.61
C THR A 80 11.36 0.19 2.09
N GLY A 81 11.41 -0.93 2.74
CA GLY A 81 12.60 -1.55 3.30
C GLY A 81 12.25 -2.47 4.47
N THR A 82 13.20 -3.21 4.98
CA THR A 82 13.01 -3.96 6.22
C THR A 82 12.99 -2.98 7.39
N ASN A 83 14.01 -2.14 7.52
CA ASN A 83 14.19 -1.20 8.61
C ASN A 83 14.27 0.25 8.13
N GLY A 84 13.96 1.21 9.02
CA GLY A 84 14.15 2.64 8.78
C GLY A 84 13.05 3.35 8.00
N LYS A 85 11.99 2.66 7.59
CA LYS A 85 10.88 3.23 6.79
C LYS A 85 10.25 4.46 7.45
N THR A 86 9.80 4.33 8.68
CA THR A 86 9.10 5.41 9.41
C THR A 86 10.01 6.61 9.60
N THR A 87 11.25 6.39 10.05
CA THR A 87 12.23 7.47 10.24
C THR A 87 12.50 8.22 8.93
N THR A 88 12.66 7.49 7.82
CA THR A 88 12.91 8.09 6.51
C THR A 88 11.69 8.85 6.00
N SER A 89 10.49 8.30 6.17
CA SER A 89 9.24 8.95 5.74
C SER A 89 9.00 10.25 6.52
N GLU A 90 9.19 10.22 7.83
CA GLU A 90 9.07 11.43 8.67
C GLU A 90 10.14 12.47 8.35
N LEU A 91 11.39 12.04 8.11
CA LEU A 91 12.48 12.94 7.70
C LEU A 91 12.17 13.60 6.35
N LEU A 92 11.71 12.85 5.37
CA LEU A 92 11.29 13.40 4.08
C LEU A 92 10.14 14.40 4.26
N GLY A 93 9.13 14.07 5.06
CA GLY A 93 8.06 14.99 5.39
C GLY A 93 8.57 16.29 6.03
N ALA A 94 9.55 16.20 6.94
CA ALA A 94 10.18 17.37 7.56
C ALA A 94 10.96 18.21 6.53
N ILE A 95 11.69 17.58 5.61
CA ILE A 95 12.42 18.28 4.53
C ILE A 95 11.46 19.05 3.62
N PHE A 96 10.35 18.42 3.18
CA PHE A 96 9.32 19.09 2.36
C PHE A 96 8.75 20.30 3.11
N ARG A 97 8.39 20.15 4.39
CA ARG A 97 7.88 21.26 5.23
C ARG A 97 8.89 22.39 5.38
N ALA A 98 10.16 22.05 5.62
CA ALA A 98 11.22 23.06 5.73
C ALA A 98 11.48 23.80 4.40
N ALA A 99 11.19 23.16 3.28
CA ALA A 99 11.25 23.77 1.94
C ALA A 99 9.93 24.46 1.55
N GLU A 100 9.00 24.65 2.48
CA GLU A 100 7.66 25.25 2.26
C GLU A 100 6.86 24.56 1.14
N ARG A 101 7.07 23.24 0.96
CA ARG A 101 6.33 22.42 0.00
C ARG A 101 5.20 21.68 0.68
N PRO A 102 3.95 21.79 0.19
CA PRO A 102 2.82 21.04 0.72
C PRO A 102 3.10 19.53 0.68
N VAL A 103 2.92 18.86 1.81
CA VAL A 103 3.21 17.42 1.94
C VAL A 103 2.33 16.76 2.98
N ALA A 104 1.87 15.54 2.69
CA ALA A 104 1.31 14.61 3.65
C ALA A 104 2.23 13.39 3.83
N VAL A 105 2.35 12.90 5.06
CA VAL A 105 2.99 11.61 5.35
C VAL A 105 1.87 10.62 5.67
N ALA A 106 1.87 9.47 5.02
CA ALA A 106 0.80 8.48 5.09
C ALA A 106 1.31 7.05 4.82
N GLY A 107 0.42 6.08 4.84
CA GLY A 107 0.69 4.70 4.45
C GLY A 107 0.64 3.71 5.59
N ASN A 108 1.67 2.88 5.74
CA ASN A 108 1.72 1.78 6.70
C ASN A 108 1.60 2.21 8.18
N VAL A 109 2.07 3.41 8.50
CA VAL A 109 2.00 4.00 9.83
C VAL A 109 1.26 5.33 9.75
N GLY A 110 0.45 5.62 10.75
CA GLY A 110 -0.32 6.86 10.84
C GLY A 110 -1.60 6.85 9.99
N ARG A 111 -1.71 7.77 9.04
CA ARG A 111 -2.92 7.95 8.22
C ARG A 111 -2.88 7.03 6.99
N PRO A 112 -3.94 6.26 6.70
CA PRO A 112 -4.02 5.49 5.46
C PRO A 112 -4.06 6.42 4.24
N LEU A 113 -3.62 5.92 3.08
CA LEU A 113 -3.56 6.71 1.85
C LEU A 113 -4.96 7.16 1.40
N THR A 114 -5.93 6.27 1.46
CA THR A 114 -7.35 6.57 1.17
C THR A 114 -7.93 7.65 2.08
N GLY A 115 -7.41 7.79 3.31
CA GLY A 115 -7.84 8.83 4.25
C GLY A 115 -7.39 10.25 3.87
N LEU A 116 -6.59 10.41 2.82
CA LEU A 116 -6.15 11.71 2.30
C LEU A 116 -7.10 12.30 1.25
N ASP A 117 -8.03 11.49 0.72
CA ASP A 117 -8.99 11.93 -0.30
C ASP A 117 -9.79 13.16 0.17
N GLY A 118 -9.86 14.17 -0.71
CA GLY A 118 -10.48 15.45 -0.43
C GLY A 118 -9.78 16.33 0.63
N ALA A 119 -8.60 15.92 1.15
CA ALA A 119 -7.90 16.63 2.22
C ALA A 119 -6.59 17.29 1.79
N LEU A 120 -6.15 17.07 0.53
CA LEU A 120 -4.88 17.57 0.02
C LEU A 120 -5.08 18.64 -1.04
N ALA A 121 -4.16 19.63 -1.06
CA ALA A 121 -4.03 20.52 -2.20
C ALA A 121 -3.46 19.75 -3.42
N ASP A 122 -3.83 20.15 -4.63
CA ASP A 122 -3.45 19.45 -5.87
C ASP A 122 -1.92 19.37 -6.07
N GLU A 123 -1.18 20.39 -5.60
CA GLU A 123 0.28 20.45 -5.67
C GLU A 123 1.01 19.72 -4.53
N ALA A 124 0.29 19.17 -3.57
CA ALA A 124 0.89 18.50 -2.42
C ALA A 124 1.57 17.19 -2.84
N TRP A 125 2.72 16.90 -2.23
CA TRP A 125 3.35 15.60 -2.32
C TRP A 125 2.84 14.66 -1.23
N ILE A 126 2.87 13.38 -1.51
CA ILE A 126 2.59 12.34 -0.52
C ILE A 126 3.88 11.56 -0.28
N VAL A 127 4.35 11.52 0.96
CA VAL A 127 5.38 10.57 1.39
C VAL A 127 4.66 9.36 1.96
N CYS A 128 4.74 8.24 1.27
CA CYS A 128 3.99 7.03 1.58
C CYS A 128 4.92 5.92 2.10
N GLU A 129 4.81 5.59 3.38
CA GLU A 129 5.47 4.42 3.94
C GLU A 129 4.76 3.14 3.46
N LEU A 130 5.52 2.15 2.98
CA LEU A 130 4.97 0.95 2.35
C LEU A 130 5.56 -0.32 2.96
N SER A 131 4.67 -1.19 3.48
CA SER A 131 5.01 -2.55 3.87
C SER A 131 5.01 -3.49 2.66
N SER A 132 5.65 -4.67 2.81
CA SER A 132 5.57 -5.73 1.80
C SER A 132 4.13 -6.20 1.57
N PHE A 133 3.31 -6.23 2.62
CA PHE A 133 1.90 -6.66 2.54
C PHE A 133 1.02 -5.71 1.74
N GLN A 134 1.28 -4.40 1.81
CA GLN A 134 0.58 -3.42 0.98
C GLN A 134 0.99 -3.53 -0.48
N LEU A 135 2.25 -3.84 -0.74
CA LEU A 135 2.80 -3.97 -2.09
C LEU A 135 2.41 -5.29 -2.79
N GLU A 136 1.98 -6.34 -2.06
CA GLU A 136 1.53 -7.60 -2.66
C GLU A 136 0.35 -7.43 -3.63
N ASP A 137 -0.57 -6.51 -3.36
CA ASP A 137 -1.81 -6.32 -4.09
C ASP A 137 -1.89 -4.91 -4.72
N VAL A 138 -0.75 -4.41 -5.23
CA VAL A 138 -0.72 -3.24 -6.12
C VAL A 138 -0.80 -3.68 -7.58
N GLU A 139 -1.43 -2.88 -8.43
CA GLU A 139 -1.59 -3.15 -9.87
C GLU A 139 -1.04 -1.99 -10.70
N ARG A 140 -1.45 -0.75 -10.40
CA ARG A 140 -1.05 0.47 -11.11
C ARG A 140 -0.33 1.47 -10.23
N PHE A 141 -0.19 1.19 -8.95
CA PHE A 141 0.54 2.06 -8.03
C PHE A 141 1.90 2.43 -8.61
N ARG A 142 2.13 3.73 -8.80
CA ARG A 142 3.33 4.27 -9.46
C ARG A 142 3.85 5.47 -8.67
N PRO A 143 4.77 5.28 -7.74
CA PRO A 143 5.41 6.40 -7.07
C PRO A 143 6.34 7.14 -8.04
N ARG A 144 6.30 8.47 -7.99
CA ARG A 144 7.21 9.34 -8.76
C ARG A 144 8.66 9.16 -8.33
N ILE A 145 8.86 8.88 -7.03
CA ILE A 145 10.13 8.50 -6.44
C ILE A 145 9.88 7.27 -5.59
N ALA A 146 10.57 6.17 -5.87
CA ALA A 146 10.51 4.94 -5.08
C ALA A 146 11.85 4.73 -4.36
N VAL A 147 11.79 4.50 -3.06
CA VAL A 147 12.96 4.32 -2.20
C VAL A 147 12.93 2.92 -1.57
N LEU A 148 13.96 2.13 -1.84
CA LEU A 148 14.25 0.90 -1.13
C LEU A 148 15.44 1.15 -0.20
N LEU A 149 15.23 1.08 1.11
CA LEU A 149 16.27 1.38 2.10
C LEU A 149 17.24 0.23 2.31
N ASN A 150 16.69 -0.96 2.50
CA ASN A 150 17.44 -2.20 2.77
C ASN A 150 16.52 -3.41 2.60
N LEU A 151 17.13 -4.59 2.51
CA LEU A 151 16.43 -5.88 2.50
C LEU A 151 17.18 -6.87 3.39
N GLU A 152 16.51 -7.33 4.42
CA GLU A 152 16.95 -8.38 5.32
C GLU A 152 15.79 -9.36 5.54
N PRO A 153 16.04 -10.63 5.87
CA PRO A 153 14.97 -11.58 6.16
C PRO A 153 14.04 -11.10 7.26
N ASP A 154 12.75 -10.98 6.94
CA ASP A 154 11.71 -10.57 7.87
C ASP A 154 10.36 -11.13 7.39
N HIS A 155 9.39 -11.25 8.28
CA HIS A 155 8.02 -11.71 7.97
C HIS A 155 7.97 -13.02 7.16
N LEU A 156 8.91 -13.95 7.40
CA LEU A 156 8.96 -15.22 6.69
C LEU A 156 7.81 -16.15 7.06
N ASP A 157 7.19 -15.95 8.22
CA ASP A 157 5.96 -16.58 8.65
C ASP A 157 4.79 -16.30 7.69
N ARG A 158 4.78 -15.11 7.05
CA ARG A 158 3.77 -14.68 6.07
C ARG A 158 4.19 -14.94 4.62
N HIS A 159 5.40 -14.57 4.26
CA HIS A 159 5.90 -14.69 2.87
C HIS A 159 6.40 -16.09 2.52
N GLY A 160 6.73 -16.91 3.52
CA GLY A 160 7.28 -18.25 3.37
C GLY A 160 8.77 -18.25 3.02
N THR A 161 9.23 -17.39 2.11
CA THR A 161 10.65 -17.29 1.72
C THR A 161 11.11 -15.85 1.63
N PHE A 162 12.44 -15.64 1.72
CA PHE A 162 13.04 -14.32 1.56
C PHE A 162 12.82 -13.76 0.14
N GLU A 163 12.87 -14.61 -0.86
CA GLU A 163 12.66 -14.23 -2.26
C GLU A 163 11.26 -13.63 -2.45
N ARG A 164 10.22 -14.26 -1.92
CA ARG A 164 8.85 -13.73 -1.98
C ARG A 164 8.70 -12.41 -1.24
N TYR A 165 9.33 -12.28 -0.08
CA TYR A 165 9.36 -11.03 0.68
C TYR A 165 10.06 -9.91 -0.11
N ARG A 166 11.24 -10.19 -0.69
CA ARG A 166 11.97 -9.29 -1.57
C ARG A 166 11.12 -8.89 -2.77
N ASP A 167 10.55 -9.86 -3.46
CA ASP A 167 9.79 -9.64 -4.69
C ASP A 167 8.53 -8.79 -4.39
N ALA A 168 7.86 -9.02 -3.27
CA ALA A 168 6.76 -8.16 -2.83
C ALA A 168 7.20 -6.70 -2.65
N LYS A 169 8.37 -6.44 -2.04
CA LYS A 169 8.87 -5.05 -1.90
C LYS A 169 9.31 -4.44 -3.22
N LEU A 170 9.88 -5.21 -4.13
CA LEU A 170 10.33 -4.72 -5.43
C LEU A 170 9.17 -4.29 -6.33
N ARG A 171 7.94 -4.68 -6.04
CA ARG A 171 6.75 -4.21 -6.76
C ARG A 171 6.57 -2.69 -6.70
N ILE A 172 7.19 -2.02 -5.74
CA ILE A 172 7.20 -0.54 -5.67
C ILE A 172 7.74 0.11 -6.95
N PHE A 173 8.58 -0.60 -7.70
CA PHE A 173 9.23 -0.11 -8.92
C PHE A 173 8.51 -0.54 -10.21
N GLU A 174 7.61 -1.55 -10.17
CA GLU A 174 7.07 -2.23 -11.36
C GLU A 174 6.47 -1.27 -12.40
N ASN A 175 5.75 -0.25 -11.95
CA ASN A 175 5.05 0.67 -12.83
C ASN A 175 5.82 1.98 -13.11
N GLN A 176 7.04 2.12 -12.58
CA GLN A 176 7.85 3.31 -12.83
C GLN A 176 8.32 3.40 -14.29
N GLY A 177 8.32 4.61 -14.84
CA GLY A 177 8.77 4.92 -16.19
C GLY A 177 9.95 5.89 -16.21
N GLY A 178 10.45 6.24 -17.40
CA GLY A 178 11.66 7.05 -17.58
C GLY A 178 11.65 8.45 -16.94
N GLY A 179 10.48 8.96 -16.55
CA GLY A 179 10.36 10.22 -15.82
C GLY A 179 10.41 10.08 -14.30
N ASP A 180 10.42 8.85 -13.76
CA ASP A 180 10.43 8.57 -12.34
C ASP A 180 11.85 8.29 -11.83
N VAL A 181 12.01 8.13 -10.52
CA VAL A 181 13.30 7.88 -9.88
C VAL A 181 13.22 6.68 -8.95
N SER A 182 14.10 5.71 -9.14
CA SER A 182 14.32 4.58 -8.23
C SER A 182 15.57 4.85 -7.39
N VAL A 183 15.43 4.89 -6.08
CA VAL A 183 16.53 5.03 -5.12
C VAL A 183 16.73 3.67 -4.44
N VAL A 184 17.93 3.13 -4.53
CA VAL A 184 18.27 1.81 -3.99
C VAL A 184 19.63 1.86 -3.29
N PRO A 185 19.95 0.89 -2.42
CA PRO A 185 21.28 0.79 -1.82
C PRO A 185 22.37 0.66 -2.87
N ARG A 186 23.54 1.24 -2.60
CA ARG A 186 24.70 1.10 -3.49
C ARG A 186 25.03 -0.37 -3.76
N GLY A 187 25.23 -0.70 -5.01
CA GLY A 187 25.51 -2.07 -5.43
C GLY A 187 24.30 -3.00 -5.45
N PHE A 188 23.10 -2.48 -5.19
CA PHE A 188 21.88 -3.27 -5.35
C PHE A 188 21.70 -3.67 -6.82
N GLY A 189 21.29 -4.91 -7.07
CA GLY A 189 21.04 -5.42 -8.42
C GLY A 189 19.94 -4.66 -9.17
N PRO A 190 19.57 -5.13 -10.38
CA PRO A 190 18.48 -4.53 -11.17
C PRO A 190 17.17 -4.55 -10.39
N VAL A 191 16.34 -3.52 -10.61
CA VAL A 191 14.97 -3.45 -10.11
C VAL A 191 13.99 -3.41 -11.29
N PRO A 192 12.72 -3.80 -11.09
CA PRO A 192 11.68 -3.64 -12.11
C PRO A 192 11.50 -2.20 -12.57
N GLY A 193 10.78 -2.02 -13.67
CA GLY A 193 10.49 -0.69 -14.22
C GLY A 193 11.63 -0.10 -15.03
N SER A 194 11.45 1.12 -15.49
CA SER A 194 12.38 1.84 -16.38
C SER A 194 12.73 3.25 -15.86
N ALA A 195 12.62 3.48 -14.57
CA ALA A 195 12.96 4.74 -13.92
C ALA A 195 14.47 5.04 -13.96
N ARG A 196 14.82 6.32 -13.82
CA ARG A 196 16.21 6.72 -13.57
C ARG A 196 16.64 6.25 -12.19
N ARG A 197 17.71 5.49 -12.12
CA ARG A 197 18.28 4.97 -10.87
C ARG A 197 19.15 6.02 -10.17
N ALA A 198 19.05 6.07 -8.85
CA ALA A 198 19.95 6.77 -7.94
C ALA A 198 20.39 5.82 -6.80
N GLU A 199 21.62 5.98 -6.30
CA GLU A 199 22.20 5.15 -5.23
C GLU A 199 22.65 6.01 -4.03
#